data_eda11ca1a8af7ce92d5bd732808f1cb0
#
_entry.id   eda11ca1a8af7ce92d5bd732808f1cb0
#
_cell.length_a   1.000
_cell.length_b   1.000
_cell.length_c   1.000
_cell.angle_alpha   90.00
_cell.angle_beta   90.00
_cell.angle_gamma   90.00
#
_symmetry.space_group_name_H-M   'P 1'
#
loop_
_entity.id
_entity.type
_entity.pdbx_description
1 polymer ?
#
loop_
_entity_poly.entity_id
_entity_poly.type
_entity_poly.pdbx_seq_one_letter_code
_entity_poly.pdbx_strand_id
1 'polypeptide(L)'
;FGFSVTPTKLNIEALMSDEFVDLMIQKGCSFGWYFQYVPVGRKPDVNLMVAPEDRNRLRMRTNEIRNTKPLFVGDFWNDGPYAGGCIAGARPGGYFHINCNGGVEPCAFLQFSVDNIKDKHLLDVIRSPFFQAFQEAQPYCENGNLLTPCALIDNPEILRKLVREYNAKPSYEGADDAICDPTICHFLDEYSKAYKKIADPIWENGMNKKHKHWKEKAAESAKKTNK
;
A
#
# COMPACT_ATOMS: atom_id res chain seq x y z
N PHE A 1 2.96 3.49 -23.14
CA PHE A 1 3.44 2.49 -22.19
C PHE A 1 4.06 3.16 -20.95
N GLY A 2 4.34 2.37 -19.92
CA GLY A 2 4.92 2.86 -18.70
C GLY A 2 5.96 1.91 -18.14
N PHE A 3 6.51 2.24 -16.96
CA PHE A 3 7.44 1.39 -16.23
C PHE A 3 6.86 0.98 -14.87
N SER A 4 7.35 -0.12 -14.35
CA SER A 4 7.13 -0.55 -12.96
C SER A 4 8.47 -0.98 -12.38
N VAL A 5 8.81 -0.44 -11.22
CA VAL A 5 10.07 -0.74 -10.52
C VAL A 5 9.83 -0.97 -9.04
N THR A 6 10.71 -1.74 -8.44
CA THR A 6 10.69 -2.01 -7.00
C THR A 6 11.82 -1.25 -6.31
N PRO A 7 11.53 -0.09 -5.67
CA PRO A 7 12.49 0.56 -4.79
C PRO A 7 12.91 -0.33 -3.63
N THR A 8 14.21 -0.45 -3.47
CA THR A 8 14.88 -1.13 -2.36
C THR A 8 15.93 -0.22 -1.76
N LYS A 9 16.47 -0.56 -0.60
CA LYS A 9 17.61 0.15 0.00
C LYS A 9 18.81 0.26 -0.95
N LEU A 10 18.97 -0.69 -1.89
CA LEU A 10 20.13 -0.74 -2.79
C LEU A 10 20.00 0.14 -4.03
N ASN A 11 18.77 0.47 -4.46
CA ASN A 11 18.55 1.16 -5.75
C ASN A 11 17.77 2.48 -5.63
N ILE A 12 17.31 2.84 -4.44
CA ILE A 12 16.42 3.99 -4.27
C ILE A 12 17.03 5.31 -4.75
N GLU A 13 18.32 5.53 -4.53
CA GLU A 13 19.01 6.74 -4.99
C GLU A 13 18.99 6.84 -6.53
N ALA A 14 19.27 5.72 -7.22
CA ALA A 14 19.20 5.68 -8.68
C ALA A 14 17.77 5.92 -9.18
N LEU A 15 16.76 5.33 -8.55
CA LEU A 15 15.36 5.49 -8.96
C LEU A 15 14.79 6.89 -8.70
N MET A 16 15.37 7.63 -7.75
CA MET A 16 15.01 9.02 -7.48
C MET A 16 15.79 10.03 -8.34
N SER A 17 16.84 9.61 -9.06
CA SER A 17 17.69 10.52 -9.83
C SER A 17 16.97 11.10 -11.05
N ASP A 18 17.42 12.27 -11.51
CA ASP A 18 16.95 12.87 -12.77
C ASP A 18 17.34 12.00 -13.97
N GLU A 19 18.50 11.33 -13.92
CA GLU A 19 18.98 10.46 -14.98
C GLU A 19 17.98 9.31 -15.24
N PHE A 20 17.47 8.68 -14.19
CA PHE A 20 16.48 7.63 -14.34
C PHE A 20 15.15 8.16 -14.88
N VAL A 21 14.66 9.25 -14.31
CA VAL A 21 13.38 9.86 -14.70
C VAL A 21 13.41 10.33 -16.15
N ASP A 22 14.47 11.05 -16.53
CA ASP A 22 14.62 11.56 -17.89
C ASP A 22 14.86 10.45 -18.91
N LEU A 23 15.55 9.36 -18.52
CA LEU A 23 15.66 8.15 -19.34
C LEU A 23 14.29 7.53 -19.63
N MET A 24 13.42 7.42 -18.62
CA MET A 24 12.06 6.88 -18.82
C MET A 24 11.23 7.76 -19.75
N ILE A 25 11.30 9.07 -19.59
CA ILE A 25 10.68 10.05 -20.49
C ILE A 25 11.21 9.90 -21.92
N GLN A 26 12.52 9.84 -22.08
CA GLN A 26 13.18 9.65 -23.39
C GLN A 26 12.76 8.35 -24.06
N LYS A 27 12.54 7.29 -23.30
CA LYS A 27 12.00 6.02 -23.80
C LYS A 27 10.53 6.08 -24.19
N GLY A 28 9.84 7.19 -23.91
CA GLY A 28 8.43 7.40 -24.25
C GLY A 28 7.45 6.87 -23.18
N CYS A 29 7.92 6.65 -21.94
CA CYS A 29 7.02 6.34 -20.83
C CYS A 29 6.17 7.56 -20.48
N SER A 30 4.86 7.38 -20.39
CA SER A 30 3.91 8.40 -19.93
C SER A 30 3.51 8.23 -18.46
N PHE A 31 3.73 7.06 -17.89
CA PHE A 31 3.48 6.77 -16.49
C PHE A 31 4.49 5.77 -15.92
N GLY A 32 4.58 5.72 -14.59
CA GLY A 32 5.40 4.76 -13.86
C GLY A 32 4.77 4.38 -12.52
N TRP A 33 5.21 3.25 -11.96
CA TRP A 33 4.84 2.76 -10.65
C TRP A 33 6.06 2.44 -9.80
N TYR A 34 6.09 2.97 -8.59
CA TYR A 34 6.99 2.55 -7.52
C TYR A 34 6.25 1.60 -6.58
N PHE A 35 6.64 0.33 -6.61
CA PHE A 35 6.22 -0.69 -5.64
C PHE A 35 7.40 -0.98 -4.72
N GLN A 36 7.50 -0.29 -3.59
CA GLN A 36 8.58 -0.50 -2.63
C GLN A 36 8.61 -1.96 -2.20
N TYR A 37 9.81 -2.50 -2.05
CA TYR A 37 9.99 -3.85 -1.56
C TYR A 37 9.42 -3.99 -0.14
N VAL A 38 8.71 -5.08 0.09
CA VAL A 38 8.22 -5.51 1.40
C VAL A 38 8.66 -6.94 1.67
N PRO A 39 9.07 -7.30 2.89
CA PRO A 39 9.61 -8.61 3.22
C PRO A 39 8.48 -9.64 3.40
N VAL A 40 7.89 -10.09 2.30
CA VAL A 40 6.85 -11.14 2.27
C VAL A 40 7.19 -12.22 1.25
N GLY A 41 6.62 -13.40 1.42
CA GLY A 41 6.83 -14.55 0.56
C GLY A 41 8.09 -15.34 0.90
N ARG A 42 8.54 -16.17 -0.05
CA ARG A 42 9.67 -17.08 0.18
C ARG A 42 11.00 -16.34 0.36
N LYS A 43 11.69 -16.58 1.48
CA LYS A 43 12.98 -15.99 1.86
C LYS A 43 12.96 -14.46 1.86
N PRO A 44 12.09 -13.83 2.65
CA PRO A 44 12.05 -12.37 2.78
C PRO A 44 13.36 -11.85 3.38
N ASP A 45 13.88 -10.75 2.83
CA ASP A 45 15.08 -10.08 3.34
C ASP A 45 14.74 -8.67 3.82
N VAL A 46 14.68 -8.49 5.14
CA VAL A 46 14.38 -7.19 5.76
C VAL A 46 15.42 -6.10 5.43
N ASN A 47 16.65 -6.48 5.06
CA ASN A 47 17.71 -5.53 4.71
C ASN A 47 17.50 -4.84 3.36
N LEU A 48 16.62 -5.37 2.52
CA LEU A 48 16.26 -4.75 1.25
C LEU A 48 15.18 -3.68 1.38
N MET A 49 14.48 -3.62 2.50
CA MET A 49 13.42 -2.65 2.69
C MET A 49 13.96 -1.22 2.74
N VAL A 50 13.27 -0.32 2.07
CA VAL A 50 13.60 1.12 2.06
C VAL A 50 13.49 1.67 3.48
N ALA A 51 14.49 2.43 3.93
CA ALA A 51 14.45 3.06 5.25
C ALA A 51 13.26 4.06 5.36
N PRO A 52 12.72 4.28 6.58
CA PRO A 52 11.61 5.21 6.79
C PRO A 52 11.87 6.61 6.25
N GLU A 53 13.07 7.14 6.42
CA GLU A 53 13.50 8.44 5.93
C GLU A 53 13.51 8.48 4.39
N ASP A 54 14.04 7.44 3.77
CA ASP A 54 14.12 7.33 2.31
C ASP A 54 12.73 7.09 1.70
N ARG A 55 11.84 6.40 2.39
CA ARG A 55 10.43 6.30 1.98
C ARG A 55 9.79 7.69 1.91
N ASN A 56 10.04 8.55 2.90
CA ASN A 56 9.54 9.93 2.86
C ASN A 56 10.22 10.77 1.76
N ARG A 57 11.53 10.59 1.52
CA ARG A 57 12.25 11.22 0.40
C ARG A 57 11.63 10.81 -0.95
N LEU A 58 11.36 9.51 -1.14
CA LEU A 58 10.71 9.00 -2.34
C LEU A 58 9.32 9.64 -2.55
N ARG A 59 8.52 9.76 -1.49
CA ARG A 59 7.22 10.46 -1.53
C ARG A 59 7.36 11.91 -1.99
N MET A 60 8.32 12.64 -1.45
CA MET A 60 8.57 14.04 -1.83
C MET A 60 9.03 14.12 -3.29
N ARG A 61 9.95 13.25 -3.69
CA ARG A 61 10.47 13.20 -5.06
C ARG A 61 9.40 12.81 -6.08
N THR A 62 8.54 11.86 -5.75
CA THR A 62 7.40 11.48 -6.60
C THR A 62 6.46 12.67 -6.84
N ASN A 63 6.18 13.46 -5.82
CA ASN A 63 5.37 14.68 -5.97
C ASN A 63 6.09 15.75 -6.81
N GLU A 64 7.38 15.89 -6.67
CA GLU A 64 8.18 16.81 -7.51
C GLU A 64 8.13 16.39 -8.99
N ILE A 65 8.37 15.11 -9.30
CA ILE A 65 8.29 14.57 -10.66
C ILE A 65 6.93 14.88 -11.28
N ARG A 66 5.84 14.62 -10.57
CA ARG A 66 4.47 14.89 -11.05
C ARG A 66 4.22 16.37 -11.38
N ASN A 67 4.89 17.28 -10.70
CA ASN A 67 4.70 18.71 -10.87
C ASN A 67 5.66 19.33 -11.90
N THR A 68 6.80 18.70 -12.19
CA THR A 68 7.87 19.29 -12.98
C THR A 68 8.23 18.54 -14.25
N LYS A 69 7.84 17.27 -14.36
CA LYS A 69 8.17 16.42 -15.50
C LYS A 69 6.89 15.94 -16.22
N PRO A 70 6.93 15.69 -17.53
CA PRO A 70 5.80 15.15 -18.28
C PRO A 70 5.66 13.62 -18.06
N LEU A 71 5.63 13.21 -16.81
CA LEU A 71 5.58 11.80 -16.39
C LEU A 71 4.72 11.67 -15.14
N PHE A 72 3.66 10.87 -15.20
CA PHE A 72 2.92 10.49 -14.01
C PHE A 72 3.61 9.30 -13.32
N VAL A 73 3.93 9.42 -12.04
CA VAL A 73 4.47 8.31 -11.24
C VAL A 73 3.55 8.05 -10.06
N GLY A 74 3.07 6.81 -9.93
CA GLY A 74 2.35 6.32 -8.76
C GLY A 74 3.33 5.78 -7.71
N ASP A 75 3.15 6.16 -6.45
CA ASP A 75 3.87 5.57 -5.32
C ASP A 75 2.87 4.79 -4.47
N PHE A 76 2.86 3.47 -4.63
CA PHE A 76 1.81 2.60 -4.13
C PHE A 76 1.57 2.74 -2.62
N TRP A 77 2.62 2.93 -1.83
CA TRP A 77 2.50 3.05 -0.36
C TRP A 77 2.31 4.49 0.13
N ASN A 78 2.81 5.47 -0.61
CA ASN A 78 2.77 6.86 -0.16
C ASN A 78 1.57 7.64 -0.73
N ASP A 79 0.86 7.08 -1.70
CA ASP A 79 -0.30 7.71 -2.33
C ASP A 79 -1.62 7.52 -1.56
N GLY A 80 -1.58 7.00 -0.35
CA GLY A 80 -2.76 6.85 0.49
C GLY A 80 -3.63 8.11 0.62
N PRO A 81 -3.07 9.33 0.79
CA PRO A 81 -3.87 10.55 0.80
C PRO A 81 -4.65 10.82 -0.49
N TYR A 82 -4.10 10.43 -1.65
CA TYR A 82 -4.77 10.59 -2.95
C TYR A 82 -5.80 9.47 -3.21
N ALA A 83 -5.50 8.24 -2.76
CA ALA A 83 -6.39 7.09 -2.89
C ALA A 83 -7.48 7.02 -1.81
N GLY A 84 -7.42 7.87 -0.79
CA GLY A 84 -8.32 7.82 0.37
C GLY A 84 -8.03 6.68 1.33
N GLY A 85 -6.78 6.27 1.44
CA GLY A 85 -6.29 5.20 2.31
C GLY A 85 -5.83 3.95 1.55
N CYS A 86 -5.71 2.83 2.26
CA CYS A 86 -5.36 1.54 1.65
C CYS A 86 -6.43 1.13 0.64
N ILE A 87 -6.00 0.66 -0.54
CA ILE A 87 -6.92 0.17 -1.60
C ILE A 87 -7.17 -1.34 -1.54
N ALA A 88 -6.68 -2.02 -0.52
CA ALA A 88 -6.89 -3.45 -0.31
C ALA A 88 -8.31 -3.80 0.16
N GLY A 89 -8.63 -5.11 0.17
CA GLY A 89 -9.85 -5.62 0.77
C GLY A 89 -11.11 -5.42 -0.08
N ALA A 90 -10.99 -5.23 -1.39
CA ALA A 90 -12.12 -5.03 -2.30
C ALA A 90 -13.05 -3.86 -1.92
N ARG A 91 -12.54 -2.84 -1.22
CA ARG A 91 -13.33 -1.65 -0.94
C ARG A 91 -13.73 -0.92 -2.23
N PRO A 92 -14.80 -0.10 -2.26
CA PRO A 92 -15.15 0.68 -3.43
C PRO A 92 -13.96 1.52 -3.93
N GLY A 93 -13.58 1.37 -5.22
CA GLY A 93 -12.40 1.99 -5.82
C GLY A 93 -11.07 1.33 -5.46
N GLY A 94 -11.10 0.21 -4.77
CA GLY A 94 -9.93 -0.57 -4.41
C GLY A 94 -9.77 -1.84 -5.26
N TYR A 95 -8.99 -2.81 -4.74
CA TYR A 95 -8.74 -4.07 -5.40
C TYR A 95 -8.63 -5.23 -4.40
N PHE A 96 -8.54 -6.42 -4.94
CA PHE A 96 -8.18 -7.67 -4.27
C PHE A 96 -7.29 -8.49 -5.21
N HIS A 97 -6.69 -9.55 -4.71
CA HIS A 97 -5.85 -10.44 -5.49
C HIS A 97 -6.44 -11.84 -5.53
N ILE A 98 -6.38 -12.50 -6.68
CA ILE A 98 -6.69 -13.92 -6.82
C ILE A 98 -5.39 -14.62 -7.19
N ASN A 99 -4.95 -15.54 -6.33
CA ASN A 99 -3.72 -16.27 -6.56
C ASN A 99 -3.91 -17.43 -7.57
N CYS A 100 -2.81 -18.03 -8.00
CA CYS A 100 -2.83 -19.11 -9.00
C CYS A 100 -3.62 -20.36 -8.57
N ASN A 101 -3.87 -20.53 -7.27
CA ASN A 101 -4.65 -21.64 -6.72
C ASN A 101 -6.14 -21.29 -6.57
N GLY A 102 -6.55 -20.05 -6.89
CA GLY A 102 -7.90 -19.54 -6.77
C GLY A 102 -8.26 -18.96 -5.39
N GLY A 103 -7.31 -18.93 -4.44
CA GLY A 103 -7.49 -18.25 -3.16
C GLY A 103 -7.63 -16.75 -3.37
N VAL A 104 -8.57 -16.10 -2.67
CA VAL A 104 -8.82 -14.67 -2.79
C VAL A 104 -8.22 -13.96 -1.58
N GLU A 105 -7.30 -13.06 -1.87
CA GLU A 105 -6.49 -12.33 -0.90
C GLU A 105 -6.89 -10.85 -0.87
N PRO A 106 -6.88 -10.19 0.29
CA PRO A 106 -7.22 -8.77 0.38
C PRO A 106 -6.27 -7.88 -0.44
N CYS A 107 -5.02 -8.30 -0.62
CA CYS A 107 -3.97 -7.58 -1.34
C CYS A 107 -2.91 -8.58 -1.82
N ALA A 108 -2.24 -8.30 -2.94
CA ALA A 108 -1.14 -9.12 -3.45
C ALA A 108 0.03 -9.26 -2.44
N PHE A 109 0.16 -8.33 -1.51
CA PHE A 109 1.16 -8.34 -0.44
C PHE A 109 0.63 -8.93 0.88
N LEU A 110 -0.68 -9.18 0.99
CA LEU A 110 -1.34 -9.81 2.13
C LEU A 110 -1.76 -11.22 1.71
N GLN A 111 -0.78 -12.11 1.65
CA GLN A 111 -0.87 -13.44 1.06
C GLN A 111 -1.61 -14.45 1.96
N PHE A 112 -2.81 -14.07 2.38
CA PHE A 112 -3.71 -14.87 3.22
C PHE A 112 -5.10 -14.93 2.61
N SER A 113 -5.70 -16.11 2.60
CA SER A 113 -7.05 -16.33 2.10
C SER A 113 -7.90 -17.14 3.07
N VAL A 114 -9.21 -16.87 3.07
CA VAL A 114 -10.23 -17.67 3.78
C VAL A 114 -11.03 -18.50 2.78
N ASP A 115 -11.27 -17.94 1.60
CA ASP A 115 -12.14 -18.47 0.58
C ASP A 115 -11.43 -18.65 -0.77
N ASN A 116 -12.00 -19.54 -1.62
CA ASN A 116 -11.48 -19.85 -2.94
C ASN A 116 -12.59 -19.68 -4.00
N ILE A 117 -12.25 -19.10 -5.16
CA ILE A 117 -13.20 -18.93 -6.27
C ILE A 117 -13.65 -20.25 -6.92
N LYS A 118 -12.99 -21.37 -6.64
CA LYS A 118 -13.41 -22.70 -7.08
C LYS A 118 -14.63 -23.20 -6.31
N ASP A 119 -14.79 -22.70 -5.07
CA ASP A 119 -15.79 -23.20 -4.13
C ASP A 119 -16.93 -22.20 -3.89
N LYS A 120 -16.66 -20.91 -4.10
CA LYS A 120 -17.62 -19.82 -3.83
C LYS A 120 -17.63 -18.82 -4.98
N HIS A 121 -18.81 -18.22 -5.19
CA HIS A 121 -18.92 -17.11 -6.14
C HIS A 121 -18.10 -15.90 -5.66
N LEU A 122 -17.41 -15.22 -6.58
CA LEU A 122 -16.47 -14.12 -6.25
C LEU A 122 -17.14 -13.02 -5.42
N LEU A 123 -18.39 -12.64 -5.71
CA LEU A 123 -19.10 -11.62 -4.95
C LEU A 123 -19.32 -12.03 -3.49
N ASP A 124 -19.55 -13.31 -3.24
CA ASP A 124 -19.73 -13.82 -1.86
C ASP A 124 -18.40 -13.79 -1.10
N VAL A 125 -17.29 -14.09 -1.80
CA VAL A 125 -15.95 -14.02 -1.21
C VAL A 125 -15.59 -12.59 -0.82
N ILE A 126 -15.72 -11.62 -1.72
CA ILE A 126 -15.36 -10.22 -1.41
C ILE A 126 -16.34 -9.52 -0.45
N ARG A 127 -17.48 -10.13 -0.18
CA ARG A 127 -18.45 -9.72 0.84
C ARG A 127 -18.37 -10.57 2.12
N SER A 128 -17.41 -11.48 2.20
CA SER A 128 -17.22 -12.31 3.39
C SER A 128 -16.84 -11.47 4.62
N PRO A 129 -17.08 -11.98 5.83
CA PRO A 129 -16.69 -11.29 7.06
C PRO A 129 -15.21 -10.93 7.11
N PHE A 130 -14.31 -11.74 6.51
CA PHE A 130 -12.89 -11.45 6.43
C PHE A 130 -12.59 -10.19 5.61
N PHE A 131 -13.20 -10.06 4.42
CA PHE A 131 -13.05 -8.88 3.59
C PHE A 131 -13.69 -7.64 4.21
N GLN A 132 -14.89 -7.80 4.80
CA GLN A 132 -15.57 -6.72 5.52
C GLN A 132 -14.71 -6.19 6.67
N ALA A 133 -14.08 -7.07 7.45
CA ALA A 133 -13.19 -6.68 8.54
C ALA A 133 -11.99 -5.84 8.08
N PHE A 134 -11.40 -6.16 6.91
CA PHE A 134 -10.36 -5.31 6.30
C PHE A 134 -10.89 -3.93 5.89
N GLN A 135 -12.12 -3.85 5.39
CA GLN A 135 -12.75 -2.58 5.00
C GLN A 135 -13.09 -1.72 6.23
N GLU A 136 -13.70 -2.34 7.24
CA GLU A 136 -14.14 -1.67 8.47
C GLU A 136 -12.99 -1.20 9.36
N ALA A 137 -11.85 -1.93 9.34
CA ALA A 137 -10.66 -1.53 10.06
C ALA A 137 -9.97 -0.29 9.48
N GLN A 138 -10.32 0.15 8.27
CA GLN A 138 -9.74 1.34 7.66
C GLN A 138 -10.35 2.65 8.19
N PRO A 139 -9.54 3.67 8.44
CA PRO A 139 -8.07 3.70 8.38
C PRO A 139 -7.47 2.90 9.53
N TYR A 140 -6.45 2.12 9.25
CA TYR A 140 -5.85 1.18 10.22
C TYR A 140 -5.14 1.86 11.41
N CYS A 141 -5.00 3.16 11.42
CA CYS A 141 -4.37 3.96 12.46
C CYS A 141 -5.39 4.85 13.18
N GLU A 142 -5.22 5.04 14.49
CA GLU A 142 -6.16 5.79 15.35
C GLU A 142 -6.32 7.26 14.94
N ASN A 143 -5.23 7.91 14.49
CA ASN A 143 -5.24 9.31 14.05
C ASN A 143 -5.73 9.52 12.60
N GLY A 144 -6.15 8.46 11.91
CA GLY A 144 -6.63 8.53 10.53
C GLY A 144 -5.57 8.95 9.51
N ASN A 145 -4.28 8.77 9.81
CA ASN A 145 -3.18 9.17 8.94
C ASN A 145 -3.10 8.29 7.69
N LEU A 146 -3.43 8.86 6.54
CA LEU A 146 -3.41 8.15 5.26
C LEU A 146 -2.01 8.05 4.62
N LEU A 147 -0.97 8.61 5.26
CA LEU A 147 0.43 8.33 4.90
C LEU A 147 0.92 7.00 5.46
N THR A 148 0.17 6.40 6.41
CA THR A 148 0.45 5.08 6.99
C THR A 148 -0.70 4.10 6.71
N PRO A 149 -1.07 3.87 5.42
CA PRO A 149 -2.30 3.18 5.08
C PRO A 149 -2.21 1.65 5.10
N CYS A 150 -1.01 1.08 5.16
CA CYS A 150 -0.81 -0.34 4.91
C CYS A 150 -1.01 -1.19 6.18
N ALA A 151 -1.81 -2.25 6.07
CA ALA A 151 -2.01 -3.22 7.15
C ALA A 151 -0.80 -4.14 7.39
N LEU A 152 0.22 -4.09 6.52
CA LEU A 152 1.42 -4.93 6.66
C LEU A 152 2.60 -4.14 7.25
N ILE A 153 2.99 -3.05 6.59
CA ILE A 153 4.22 -2.33 6.97
C ILE A 153 3.98 -1.11 7.87
N ASP A 154 2.74 -0.61 7.92
CA ASP A 154 2.40 0.55 8.73
C ASP A 154 1.60 0.19 9.98
N ASN A 155 0.81 -0.88 9.92
CA ASN A 155 -0.07 -1.34 11.01
C ASN A 155 -0.08 -2.88 11.07
N PRO A 156 1.09 -3.52 11.28
CA PRO A 156 1.23 -4.99 11.20
C PRO A 156 0.37 -5.73 12.23
N GLU A 157 0.02 -5.09 13.33
CA GLU A 157 -0.90 -5.62 14.33
C GLU A 157 -2.31 -5.89 13.77
N ILE A 158 -2.77 -5.06 12.82
CA ILE A 158 -4.07 -5.23 12.16
C ILE A 158 -4.07 -6.49 11.31
N LEU A 159 -3.02 -6.71 10.50
CA LEU A 159 -2.90 -7.94 9.71
C LEU A 159 -2.91 -9.17 10.62
N ARG A 160 -2.08 -9.18 11.67
CA ARG A 160 -1.97 -10.28 12.62
C ARG A 160 -3.30 -10.57 13.32
N LYS A 161 -4.04 -9.52 13.72
CA LYS A 161 -5.36 -9.64 14.32
C LYS A 161 -6.34 -10.30 13.35
N LEU A 162 -6.50 -9.75 12.15
CA LEU A 162 -7.49 -10.23 11.19
C LEU A 162 -7.20 -11.65 10.69
N VAL A 163 -5.92 -11.96 10.43
CA VAL A 163 -5.55 -13.33 10.04
C VAL A 163 -5.91 -14.35 11.13
N ARG A 164 -5.65 -14.04 12.40
CA ARG A 164 -5.98 -14.95 13.53
C ARG A 164 -7.48 -15.05 13.76
N GLU A 165 -8.20 -13.93 13.77
CA GLU A 165 -9.63 -13.85 14.03
C GLU A 165 -10.45 -14.65 13.01
N TYR A 166 -10.07 -14.55 11.73
CA TYR A 166 -10.77 -15.23 10.64
C TYR A 166 -10.12 -16.55 10.23
N ASN A 167 -9.08 -17.01 10.95
CA ASN A 167 -8.35 -18.24 10.65
C ASN A 167 -7.89 -18.30 9.18
N ALA A 168 -7.48 -17.15 8.63
CA ALA A 168 -7.03 -17.06 7.26
C ALA A 168 -5.73 -17.86 7.07
N LYS A 169 -5.62 -18.57 5.96
CA LYS A 169 -4.50 -19.48 5.68
C LYS A 169 -3.46 -18.78 4.81
N PRO A 170 -2.17 -19.01 5.07
CA PRO A 170 -1.11 -18.54 4.18
C PRO A 170 -1.28 -19.18 2.80
N SER A 171 -1.17 -18.38 1.76
CA SER A 171 -1.39 -18.82 0.39
C SER A 171 -0.14 -19.43 -0.24
N TYR A 172 1.03 -19.12 0.31
CA TYR A 172 2.34 -19.56 -0.19
C TYR A 172 3.27 -19.89 0.97
N GLU A 173 4.34 -20.62 0.68
CA GLU A 173 5.46 -20.84 1.59
C GLU A 173 6.08 -19.49 2.01
N GLY A 174 6.23 -19.24 3.31
CA GLY A 174 6.75 -18.01 3.89
C GLY A 174 5.78 -16.82 3.91
N ALA A 175 4.52 -17.00 3.49
CA ALA A 175 3.51 -15.95 3.62
C ALA A 175 3.19 -15.62 5.08
N ASP A 176 3.31 -16.59 5.96
CA ASP A 176 3.06 -16.48 7.40
C ASP A 176 4.24 -15.88 8.18
N ASP A 177 5.43 -15.73 7.59
CA ASP A 177 6.59 -15.13 8.25
C ASP A 177 6.27 -13.71 8.78
N ALA A 178 5.46 -12.94 8.04
CA ALA A 178 5.06 -11.59 8.44
C ALA A 178 4.18 -11.54 9.72
N ILE A 179 3.64 -12.69 10.16
CA ILE A 179 2.77 -12.78 11.33
C ILE A 179 3.30 -13.72 12.42
N CYS A 180 4.24 -14.62 12.11
CA CYS A 180 4.73 -15.63 13.04
C CYS A 180 6.27 -15.67 13.21
N ASP A 181 7.08 -15.23 12.22
CA ASP A 181 8.53 -15.16 12.39
C ASP A 181 8.90 -14.01 13.33
N PRO A 182 9.56 -14.28 14.49
CA PRO A 182 9.84 -13.23 15.47
C PRO A 182 10.74 -12.10 14.92
N THR A 183 11.67 -12.41 14.02
CA THR A 183 12.61 -11.43 13.45
C THR A 183 11.88 -10.49 12.50
N ILE A 184 11.07 -11.04 11.61
CA ILE A 184 10.29 -10.26 10.65
C ILE A 184 9.20 -9.46 11.37
N CYS A 185 8.50 -10.06 12.31
CA CYS A 185 7.50 -9.38 13.12
C CYS A 185 8.09 -8.20 13.88
N HIS A 186 9.23 -8.39 14.57
CA HIS A 186 9.91 -7.31 15.26
C HIS A 186 10.35 -6.20 14.31
N PHE A 187 10.94 -6.56 13.18
CA PHE A 187 11.35 -5.59 12.16
C PHE A 187 10.16 -4.74 11.67
N LEU A 188 9.04 -5.36 11.32
CA LEU A 188 7.85 -4.65 10.85
C LEU A 188 7.26 -3.71 11.92
N ASP A 189 7.27 -4.14 13.18
CA ASP A 189 6.80 -3.31 14.31
C ASP A 189 7.70 -2.07 14.51
N GLU A 190 9.00 -2.25 14.46
CA GLU A 190 9.94 -1.12 14.60
C GLU A 190 9.91 -0.20 13.37
N TYR A 191 9.80 -0.76 12.18
CA TYR A 191 9.63 0.01 10.95
C TYR A 191 8.36 0.88 11.00
N SER A 192 7.23 0.29 11.38
CA SER A 192 5.96 1.02 11.55
C SER A 192 6.11 2.19 12.51
N LYS A 193 6.69 1.94 13.70
CA LYS A 193 6.94 2.99 14.70
C LYS A 193 7.85 4.09 14.17
N ALA A 194 8.92 3.72 13.48
CA ALA A 194 9.87 4.68 12.92
C ALA A 194 9.23 5.54 11.83
N TYR A 195 8.46 4.93 10.93
CA TYR A 195 7.81 5.70 9.88
C TYR A 195 6.66 6.58 10.41
N LYS A 196 5.89 6.12 11.39
CA LYS A 196 4.87 6.95 12.06
C LYS A 196 5.45 8.22 12.70
N LYS A 197 6.65 8.17 13.29
CA LYS A 197 7.34 9.37 13.82
C LYS A 197 7.60 10.43 12.74
N ILE A 198 7.77 10.02 11.49
CA ILE A 198 7.96 10.92 10.34
C ILE A 198 6.60 11.36 9.77
N ALA A 199 5.70 10.40 9.57
CA ALA A 199 4.45 10.61 8.85
C ALA A 199 3.40 11.37 9.66
N ASP A 200 3.29 11.14 10.98
CA ASP A 200 2.26 11.75 11.82
C ASP A 200 2.39 13.28 11.88
N PRO A 201 3.57 13.86 12.12
CA PRO A 201 3.72 15.32 12.07
C PRO A 201 3.38 15.91 10.69
N ILE A 202 3.71 15.22 9.60
CA ILE A 202 3.40 15.68 8.23
C ILE A 202 1.88 15.68 8.00
N TRP A 203 1.22 14.64 8.48
CA TRP A 203 -0.24 14.51 8.38
C TRP A 203 -0.96 15.59 9.18
N GLU A 204 -0.59 15.78 10.43
CA GLU A 204 -1.20 16.73 11.36
C GLU A 204 -0.94 18.19 10.97
N ASN A 205 0.28 18.50 10.48
CA ASN A 205 0.68 19.87 10.12
C ASN A 205 0.18 20.35 8.75
N GLY A 206 -0.82 19.68 8.16
CA GLY A 206 -1.53 20.25 7.01
C GLY A 206 -1.99 19.28 5.94
N MET A 207 -1.45 18.05 5.87
CA MET A 207 -1.87 17.12 4.83
C MET A 207 -3.29 16.61 5.08
N ASN A 208 -3.71 16.44 6.33
CA ASN A 208 -5.08 16.13 6.72
C ASN A 208 -6.09 17.20 6.24
N LYS A 209 -5.74 18.50 6.34
CA LYS A 209 -6.57 19.60 5.88
C LYS A 209 -6.71 19.60 4.35
N LYS A 210 -5.59 19.37 3.62
CA LYS A 210 -5.61 19.23 2.16
C LYS A 210 -6.49 18.05 1.73
N HIS A 211 -6.35 16.90 2.39
CA HIS A 211 -7.16 15.72 2.09
C HIS A 211 -8.65 15.97 2.32
N LYS A 212 -9.04 16.63 3.42
CA LYS A 212 -10.43 17.01 3.68
C LYS A 212 -10.97 17.91 2.58
N HIS A 213 -10.22 18.92 2.18
CA HIS A 213 -10.59 19.83 1.10
C HIS A 213 -10.76 19.12 -0.26
N TRP A 214 -9.89 18.15 -0.59
CA TRP A 214 -10.04 17.34 -1.82
C TRP A 214 -11.30 16.49 -1.80
N LYS A 215 -11.63 15.88 -0.66
CA LYS A 215 -12.88 15.12 -0.50
C LYS A 215 -14.11 15.99 -0.69
N GLU A 216 -14.13 17.17 -0.12
CA GLU A 216 -15.22 18.13 -0.26
C GLU A 216 -15.42 18.54 -1.73
N LYS A 217 -14.35 18.92 -2.40
CA LYS A 217 -14.39 19.24 -3.86
C LYS A 217 -14.86 18.06 -4.72
N ALA A 218 -14.39 16.86 -4.45
CA ALA A 218 -14.81 15.66 -5.19
C ALA A 218 -16.31 15.38 -5.02
N ALA A 219 -16.84 15.53 -3.79
CA ALA A 219 -18.24 15.37 -3.49
C ALA A 219 -19.13 16.45 -4.18
N GLU A 220 -18.65 17.70 -4.25
CA GLU A 220 -19.33 18.77 -4.96
C GLU A 220 -19.36 18.53 -6.48
N SER A 221 -18.25 18.06 -7.06
CA SER A 221 -18.17 17.73 -8.47
C SER A 221 -19.11 16.58 -8.84
N ALA A 222 -19.16 15.52 -8.04
CA ALA A 222 -20.06 14.40 -8.25
C ALA A 222 -21.54 14.80 -8.21
N LYS A 223 -21.92 15.76 -7.35
CA LYS A 223 -23.29 16.31 -7.31
C LYS A 223 -23.66 17.13 -8.55
N LYS A 224 -22.67 17.76 -9.23
CA LYS A 224 -22.89 18.54 -10.45
C LYS A 224 -23.02 17.66 -11.70
N THR A 225 -22.38 16.50 -11.71
CA THR A 225 -22.42 15.56 -12.85
C THR A 225 -23.69 14.71 -12.87
N ASN A 226 -24.40 14.60 -11.73
CA ASN A 226 -25.65 13.85 -11.60
C ASN A 226 -26.91 14.74 -11.73
N LYS A 227 -26.76 15.98 -12.18
CA LYS A 227 -27.81 16.89 -12.62
C LYS A 227 -27.75 17.11 -14.12
#